data_94042c1dbe4c7b65edc588833c93498a
#
_entry.id   94042c1dbe4c7b65edc588833c93498a
#
_cell.length_a   1.000
_cell.length_b   1.000
_cell.length_c   1.000
_cell.angle_alpha   90.00
_cell.angle_beta   90.00
_cell.angle_gamma   90.00
#
_symmetry.space_group_name_H-M   'P 1'
#
loop_
_entity.id
_entity.type
_entity.pdbx_description
1 polymer ?
#
loop_
_entity_poly.entity_id
_entity_poly.type
_entity_poly.pdbx_seq_one_letter_code
_entity_poly.pdbx_strand_id
1 'polypeptide(L)'
;MASKKGSGNASPVQEKQKPTEQAEKAAENVQNESANSPVPEISVRIDKLFDDDTKKLKAFASANIGPFAVHGIRIFENEKGMFVNMPSNSYKDAQGNTQYEDVFHPVTKEARESLVKHVIDGYTHALEQAQTRSQAPVQSSGSQTMQQM
;
A
#
# COMPACT_ATOMS: atom_id res chain seq x y z
N MET A 1 79.02 -1.60 -3.83
CA MET A 1 78.80 -0.22 -4.23
C MET A 1 77.48 -0.04 -4.98
N ALA A 2 76.41 -0.01 -4.33
CA ALA A 2 75.13 0.21 -4.99
C ALA A 2 74.39 1.28 -4.21
N SER A 3 74.31 2.44 -4.77
CA SER A 3 73.41 3.50 -4.29
C SER A 3 72.03 3.20 -4.70
N LYS A 4 71.22 2.80 -3.78
CA LYS A 4 69.78 2.68 -4.01
C LYS A 4 69.07 3.94 -3.58
N LYS A 5 68.78 4.81 -4.49
CA LYS A 5 67.85 5.89 -4.25
C LYS A 5 66.43 5.37 -4.37
N GLY A 6 65.83 5.20 -3.25
CA GLY A 6 64.37 5.03 -3.18
C GLY A 6 63.69 6.37 -3.38
N SER A 7 63.14 6.59 -4.55
CA SER A 7 62.23 7.66 -4.80
C SER A 7 60.92 7.35 -4.11
N GLY A 8 60.70 7.89 -2.96
CA GLY A 8 59.43 7.90 -2.30
C GLY A 8 58.51 8.90 -3.03
N ASN A 9 57.69 8.40 -3.91
CA ASN A 9 56.62 9.22 -4.46
C ASN A 9 55.50 9.28 -3.40
N ALA A 10 55.61 10.31 -2.58
CA ALA A 10 54.48 10.69 -1.76
C ALA A 10 53.42 11.32 -2.67
N SER A 11 52.44 10.57 -3.02
CA SER A 11 51.25 11.13 -3.60
C SER A 11 50.65 12.12 -2.64
N PRO A 12 50.27 13.31 -3.08
CA PRO A 12 49.54 14.24 -2.23
C PRO A 12 48.22 13.59 -1.87
N VAL A 13 48.06 13.34 -0.60
CA VAL A 13 46.76 13.05 -0.03
C VAL A 13 45.87 14.19 -0.39
N GLN A 14 44.97 14.01 -1.28
CA GLN A 14 43.90 14.94 -1.50
C GLN A 14 43.15 15.05 -0.19
N GLU A 15 43.34 16.16 0.41
CA GLU A 15 42.54 16.63 1.53
C GLU A 15 41.07 16.47 1.15
N LYS A 16 40.41 15.53 1.77
CA LYS A 16 38.97 15.42 1.69
C LYS A 16 38.41 16.74 2.21
N GLN A 17 38.04 17.60 1.31
CA GLN A 17 37.12 18.66 1.64
C GLN A 17 35.89 18.01 2.27
N LYS A 18 35.74 18.20 3.52
CA LYS A 18 34.53 17.94 4.26
C LYS A 18 33.45 18.90 3.74
N PRO A 19 32.41 18.43 3.08
CA PRO A 19 31.23 19.25 2.85
C PRO A 19 30.28 19.04 4.03
N THR A 20 30.68 19.47 5.20
CA THR A 20 29.89 19.21 6.39
C THR A 20 28.75 20.20 6.55
N GLU A 21 28.83 21.33 5.94
CA GLU A 21 27.86 22.41 6.15
C GLU A 21 26.67 22.32 5.19
N GLN A 22 26.88 21.83 3.98
CA GLN A 22 25.77 21.65 3.03
C GLN A 22 24.96 20.37 3.28
N ALA A 23 25.56 19.36 3.87
CA ALA A 23 24.85 18.13 4.22
C ALA A 23 23.91 18.32 5.42
N GLU A 24 24.29 19.14 6.39
CA GLU A 24 23.42 19.46 7.53
C GLU A 24 22.21 20.30 7.12
N LYS A 25 22.40 21.29 6.24
CA LYS A 25 21.28 22.07 5.69
C LYS A 25 20.34 21.24 4.82
N ALA A 26 20.85 20.29 4.08
CA ALA A 26 20.03 19.36 3.31
C ALA A 26 19.24 18.39 4.20
N ALA A 27 19.81 17.95 5.32
CA ALA A 27 19.13 17.11 6.29
C ALA A 27 18.01 17.85 7.03
N GLU A 28 18.23 19.11 7.36
CA GLU A 28 17.21 19.96 8.00
C GLU A 28 16.07 20.29 7.04
N ASN A 29 16.36 20.46 5.78
CA ASN A 29 15.36 20.69 4.75
C ASN A 29 14.52 19.45 4.44
N VAL A 30 15.10 18.26 4.55
CA VAL A 30 14.39 16.98 4.39
C VAL A 30 13.40 16.75 5.54
N GLN A 31 13.71 17.19 6.75
CA GLN A 31 12.75 17.09 7.86
C GLN A 31 11.57 18.06 7.71
N ASN A 32 11.78 19.19 7.07
CA ASN A 32 10.72 20.17 6.83
C ASN A 32 9.88 19.81 5.58
N GLU A 33 10.48 19.14 4.60
CA GLU A 33 9.75 18.61 3.44
C GLU A 33 8.91 17.38 3.81
N SER A 34 9.30 16.63 4.82
CA SER A 34 8.52 15.49 5.31
C SER A 34 7.18 15.89 5.93
N ALA A 35 7.08 17.11 6.44
CA ALA A 35 5.82 17.67 6.93
C ALA A 35 4.93 18.24 5.81
N ASN A 36 5.48 18.46 4.62
CA ASN A 36 4.80 19.09 3.50
C ASN A 36 4.88 18.28 2.20
N SER A 37 5.39 17.06 2.26
CA SER A 37 5.26 16.12 1.14
C SER A 37 3.78 15.81 0.94
N PRO A 38 3.23 16.04 -0.25
CA PRO A 38 1.87 15.65 -0.52
C PRO A 38 1.79 14.13 -0.30
N VAL A 39 1.04 13.73 0.71
CA VAL A 39 0.72 12.32 0.91
C VAL A 39 0.09 11.86 -0.41
N PRO A 40 0.60 10.82 -1.05
CA PRO A 40 0.02 10.36 -2.30
C PRO A 40 -1.46 10.08 -2.08
N GLU A 41 -2.28 10.55 -2.98
CA GLU A 41 -3.71 10.30 -2.92
C GLU A 41 -3.95 8.78 -2.97
N ILE A 42 -4.63 8.29 -1.95
CA ILE A 42 -4.99 6.88 -1.84
C ILE A 42 -6.49 6.77 -2.09
N SER A 43 -6.88 6.12 -3.15
CA SER A 43 -8.26 5.76 -3.41
C SER A 43 -8.42 4.24 -3.40
N VAL A 44 -9.46 3.77 -2.72
CA VAL A 44 -9.72 2.34 -2.56
C VAL A 44 -11.04 1.97 -3.22
N ARG A 45 -11.02 0.83 -3.89
CA ARG A 45 -12.20 0.20 -4.46
C ARG A 45 -12.33 -1.21 -3.92
N ILE A 46 -13.53 -1.58 -3.51
CA ILE A 46 -13.85 -2.95 -3.14
C ILE A 46 -14.23 -3.72 -4.42
N ASP A 47 -13.45 -4.72 -4.73
CA ASP A 47 -13.64 -5.56 -5.92
C ASP A 47 -14.68 -6.65 -5.67
N LYS A 48 -14.66 -7.23 -4.46
CA LYS A 48 -15.59 -8.30 -4.08
C LYS A 48 -15.87 -8.26 -2.59
N LEU A 49 -17.13 -8.28 -2.23
CA LEU A 49 -17.63 -8.48 -0.87
C LEU A 49 -18.05 -9.93 -0.67
N PHE A 50 -17.77 -10.46 0.51
CA PHE A 50 -18.27 -11.75 0.96
C PHE A 50 -19.19 -11.51 2.14
N ASP A 51 -20.44 -11.82 1.96
CA ASP A 51 -21.49 -11.68 2.96
C ASP A 51 -21.69 -12.98 3.76
N ASP A 52 -20.58 -13.62 4.07
CA ASP A 52 -20.57 -14.90 4.79
C ASP A 52 -19.89 -14.71 6.12
N ASP A 53 -20.69 -14.66 7.18
CA ASP A 53 -20.23 -14.49 8.56
C ASP A 53 -19.34 -15.63 9.06
N THR A 54 -19.40 -16.77 8.40
CA THR A 54 -18.56 -17.92 8.75
C THR A 54 -17.14 -17.80 8.24
N LYS A 55 -16.91 -16.94 7.24
CA LYS A 55 -15.60 -16.75 6.62
C LYS A 55 -14.86 -15.58 7.24
N LYS A 56 -13.61 -15.81 7.58
CA LYS A 56 -12.72 -14.75 8.04
C LYS A 56 -12.39 -13.73 6.95
N LEU A 57 -12.35 -14.14 5.70
CA LEU A 57 -12.14 -13.27 4.55
C LEU A 57 -13.43 -12.55 4.20
N LYS A 58 -13.47 -11.25 4.35
CA LYS A 58 -14.65 -10.40 4.15
C LYS A 58 -14.67 -9.70 2.80
N ALA A 59 -13.52 -9.30 2.27
CA ALA A 59 -13.48 -8.64 0.97
C ALA A 59 -12.13 -8.73 0.27
N PHE A 60 -12.16 -8.53 -1.03
CA PHE A 60 -11.01 -8.14 -1.85
C PHE A 60 -11.11 -6.68 -2.22
N ALA A 61 -9.98 -5.99 -2.17
CA ALA A 61 -9.88 -4.60 -2.51
C ALA A 61 -8.71 -4.32 -3.44
N SER A 62 -8.84 -3.22 -4.17
CA SER A 62 -7.77 -2.61 -4.95
C SER A 62 -7.56 -1.18 -4.49
N ALA A 63 -6.33 -0.73 -4.46
CA ALA A 63 -5.98 0.63 -4.09
C ALA A 63 -5.16 1.30 -5.19
N ASN A 64 -5.48 2.54 -5.49
CA ASN A 64 -4.63 3.42 -6.28
C ASN A 64 -3.86 4.33 -5.33
N ILE A 65 -2.56 4.37 -5.48
CA ILE A 65 -1.64 5.15 -4.65
C ILE A 65 -0.85 6.05 -5.60
N GLY A 66 -1.30 7.29 -5.76
CA GLY A 66 -0.78 8.15 -6.80
C GLY A 66 -0.90 7.49 -8.19
N PRO A 67 0.20 7.33 -8.93
CA PRO A 67 0.18 6.71 -10.27
C PRO A 67 0.21 5.18 -10.25
N PHE A 68 0.20 4.53 -9.07
CA PHE A 68 0.31 3.08 -8.95
C PHE A 68 -1.00 2.45 -8.51
N ALA A 69 -1.31 1.29 -9.09
CA ALA A 69 -2.44 0.47 -8.69
C ALA A 69 -1.97 -0.83 -8.03
N VAL A 70 -2.58 -1.18 -6.91
CA VAL A 70 -2.33 -2.41 -6.17
C VAL A 70 -3.62 -3.20 -6.12
N HIS A 71 -3.56 -4.45 -6.55
CA HIS A 71 -4.68 -5.37 -6.58
C HIS A 71 -4.48 -6.54 -5.62
N GLY A 72 -5.57 -7.16 -5.20
CA GLY A 72 -5.52 -8.36 -4.37
C GLY A 72 -5.26 -8.09 -2.89
N ILE A 73 -5.57 -6.90 -2.42
CA ILE A 73 -5.61 -6.59 -0.98
C ILE A 73 -6.77 -7.37 -0.38
N ARG A 74 -6.53 -8.04 0.74
CA ARG A 74 -7.52 -8.88 1.41
C ARG A 74 -7.92 -8.28 2.74
N ILE A 75 -9.20 -8.21 3.00
CA ILE A 75 -9.77 -7.75 4.26
C ILE A 75 -10.27 -8.96 5.04
N PHE A 76 -9.75 -9.15 6.21
CA PHE A 76 -10.13 -10.22 7.13
C PHE A 76 -10.74 -9.64 8.39
N GLU A 77 -11.64 -10.40 8.99
CA GLU A 77 -12.18 -10.14 10.30
C GLU A 77 -11.86 -11.30 11.26
N ASN A 78 -11.47 -10.94 12.46
CA ASN A 78 -11.27 -11.89 13.55
C ASN A 78 -11.86 -11.32 14.84
N GLU A 79 -11.74 -12.07 15.93
CA GLU A 79 -12.24 -11.67 17.27
C GLU A 79 -11.64 -10.35 17.78
N LYS A 80 -10.48 -9.94 17.26
CA LYS A 80 -9.80 -8.68 17.63
C LYS A 80 -10.19 -7.50 16.74
N GLY A 81 -10.96 -7.74 15.67
CA GLY A 81 -11.38 -6.75 14.70
C GLY A 81 -10.92 -7.04 13.29
N MET A 82 -11.00 -6.03 12.45
CA MET A 82 -10.62 -6.12 11.04
C MET A 82 -9.13 -5.88 10.85
N PHE A 83 -8.54 -6.64 9.94
CA PHE A 83 -7.17 -6.44 9.52
C PHE A 83 -7.03 -6.60 8.00
N VAL A 84 -6.06 -5.88 7.47
CA VAL A 84 -5.78 -5.83 6.03
C VAL A 84 -4.51 -6.62 5.75
N ASN A 85 -4.60 -7.56 4.82
CA ASN A 85 -3.46 -8.32 4.34
C ASN A 85 -3.06 -7.85 2.95
N MET A 86 -1.78 -7.53 2.79
CA MET A 86 -1.24 -7.09 1.50
C MET A 86 -1.16 -8.26 0.52
N PRO A 87 -1.16 -7.99 -0.79
CA PRO A 87 -1.03 -9.05 -1.78
C PRO A 87 0.33 -9.74 -1.65
N SER A 88 0.29 -11.06 -1.58
CA SER A 88 1.46 -11.92 -1.47
C SER A 88 1.33 -13.12 -2.39
N ASN A 89 2.43 -13.56 -2.93
CA ASN A 89 2.55 -14.82 -3.66
C ASN A 89 3.02 -15.92 -2.72
N SER A 90 2.53 -17.12 -2.95
CA SER A 90 3.04 -18.30 -2.27
C SER A 90 3.87 -19.14 -3.22
N TYR A 91 5.01 -19.63 -2.75
CA TYR A 91 5.85 -20.56 -3.48
C TYR A 91 6.30 -21.69 -2.54
N LYS A 92 6.77 -22.77 -3.12
CA LYS A 92 7.36 -23.85 -2.34
C LYS A 92 8.86 -23.75 -2.35
N ASP A 93 9.46 -23.84 -1.16
CA ASP A 93 10.91 -23.91 -1.03
C ASP A 93 11.45 -25.30 -1.44
N ALA A 94 12.77 -25.44 -1.44
CA ALA A 94 13.43 -26.70 -1.80
C ALA A 94 13.06 -27.87 -0.85
N GLN A 95 12.54 -27.58 0.33
CA GLN A 95 12.11 -28.55 1.33
C GLN A 95 10.61 -28.87 1.22
N GLY A 96 9.88 -28.19 0.30
CA GLY A 96 8.46 -28.39 0.10
C GLY A 96 7.55 -27.58 1.03
N ASN A 97 8.12 -26.69 1.87
CA ASN A 97 7.34 -25.80 2.71
C ASN A 97 6.76 -24.64 1.89
N THR A 98 5.58 -24.20 2.25
CA THR A 98 4.98 -23.04 1.61
C THR A 98 5.54 -21.77 2.22
N GLN A 99 6.18 -20.98 1.39
CA GLN A 99 6.69 -19.65 1.72
C GLN A 99 5.79 -18.58 1.09
N TYR A 100 5.77 -17.41 1.71
CA TYR A 100 4.99 -16.26 1.22
C TYR A 100 5.95 -15.10 0.98
N GLU A 101 5.80 -14.47 -0.16
CA GLU A 101 6.54 -13.28 -0.55
C GLU A 101 5.56 -12.15 -0.84
N ASP A 102 5.72 -11.03 -0.16
CA ASP A 102 4.88 -9.87 -0.38
C ASP A 102 5.16 -9.27 -1.77
N VAL A 103 4.13 -9.18 -2.58
CA VAL A 103 4.17 -8.50 -3.89
C VAL A 103 4.20 -6.99 -3.71
N PHE A 104 3.56 -6.53 -2.65
CA PHE A 104 3.49 -5.12 -2.31
C PHE A 104 3.40 -4.96 -0.79
N HIS A 105 4.17 -4.02 -0.26
CA HIS A 105 4.05 -3.61 1.13
C HIS A 105 4.48 -2.16 1.31
N PRO A 106 3.83 -1.41 2.19
CA PRO A 106 4.29 -0.09 2.58
C PRO A 106 5.61 -0.16 3.35
N VAL A 107 6.55 0.70 3.01
CA VAL A 107 7.89 0.70 3.62
C VAL A 107 7.98 1.50 4.92
N THR A 108 7.01 2.37 5.18
CA THR A 108 6.93 3.14 6.43
C THR A 108 5.67 2.77 7.21
N LYS A 109 5.73 3.00 8.51
CA LYS A 109 4.59 2.78 9.40
C LYS A 109 3.40 3.68 9.03
N GLU A 110 3.68 4.94 8.79
CA GLU A 110 2.68 5.95 8.42
C GLU A 110 1.97 5.59 7.11
N ALA A 111 2.73 5.13 6.10
CA ALA A 111 2.15 4.69 4.84
C ALA A 111 1.27 3.45 5.03
N ARG A 112 1.68 2.53 5.90
CA ARG A 112 0.90 1.33 6.24
C ARG A 112 -0.40 1.70 6.94
N GLU A 113 -0.34 2.53 7.96
CA GLU A 113 -1.52 2.98 8.71
C GLU A 113 -2.49 3.74 7.82
N SER A 114 -1.98 4.64 6.98
CA SER A 114 -2.79 5.38 6.02
C SER A 114 -3.49 4.45 5.03
N LEU A 115 -2.77 3.51 4.43
CA LEU A 115 -3.36 2.56 3.48
C LEU A 115 -4.41 1.67 4.15
N VAL A 116 -4.11 1.11 5.32
CA VAL A 116 -5.03 0.27 6.07
C VAL A 116 -6.30 1.03 6.42
N LYS A 117 -6.18 2.27 6.87
CA LYS A 117 -7.32 3.13 7.17
C LYS A 117 -8.21 3.33 5.94
N HIS A 118 -7.63 3.71 4.80
CA HIS A 118 -8.40 3.91 3.57
C HIS A 118 -9.08 2.63 3.07
N VAL A 119 -8.43 1.49 3.25
CA VAL A 119 -9.01 0.19 2.88
C VAL A 119 -10.20 -0.16 3.77
N ILE A 120 -10.10 0.05 5.07
CA ILE A 120 -11.19 -0.21 6.03
C ILE A 120 -12.34 0.77 5.80
N ASP A 121 -12.04 2.05 5.60
CA ASP A 121 -13.07 3.06 5.30
C ASP A 121 -13.80 2.72 3.99
N GLY A 122 -13.08 2.32 2.96
CA GLY A 122 -13.66 1.87 1.69
C GLY A 122 -14.54 0.63 1.86
N TYR A 123 -14.13 -0.31 2.68
CA TYR A 123 -14.92 -1.50 3.00
C TYR A 123 -16.22 -1.14 3.74
N THR A 124 -16.14 -0.33 4.77
CA THR A 124 -17.31 0.14 5.54
C THR A 124 -18.31 0.84 4.63
N HIS A 125 -17.84 1.73 3.77
CA HIS A 125 -18.68 2.43 2.82
C HIS A 125 -19.34 1.50 1.80
N ALA A 126 -18.62 0.51 1.31
CA ALA A 126 -19.17 -0.49 0.39
C ALA A 126 -20.24 -1.36 1.06
N LEU A 127 -20.07 -1.67 2.35
CA LEU A 127 -21.03 -2.42 3.15
C LEU A 127 -22.34 -1.63 3.33
N GLU A 128 -22.25 -0.36 3.66
CA GLU A 128 -23.39 0.54 3.78
C GLU A 128 -24.16 0.65 2.45
N GLN A 129 -23.46 0.78 1.35
CA GLN A 129 -24.08 0.80 0.01
C GLN A 129 -24.78 -0.51 -0.33
N ALA A 130 -24.21 -1.64 0.03
CA ALA A 130 -24.81 -2.96 -0.20
C ALA A 130 -26.11 -3.12 0.61
N GLN A 131 -26.10 -2.70 1.88
CA GLN A 131 -27.28 -2.73 2.73
C GLN A 131 -28.40 -1.81 2.22
N THR A 132 -28.04 -0.63 1.78
CA THR A 132 -29.01 0.34 1.21
C THR A 132 -29.65 -0.21 -0.07
N ARG A 133 -28.90 -0.93 -0.90
CA ARG A 133 -29.44 -1.58 -2.11
C ARG A 133 -30.43 -2.70 -1.78
N SER A 134 -30.20 -3.43 -0.71
CA SER A 134 -31.11 -4.52 -0.29
C SER A 134 -32.42 -3.97 0.28
N GLN A 135 -32.45 -2.73 0.72
CA GLN A 135 -33.66 -2.08 1.28
C GLN A 135 -34.38 -1.18 0.28
N ALA A 136 -33.85 -0.99 -0.92
CA ALA A 136 -34.57 -0.26 -1.94
C ALA A 136 -35.83 -1.02 -2.35
N PRO A 137 -37.03 -0.44 -2.22
CA PRO A 137 -38.23 -1.10 -2.71
C PRO A 137 -38.06 -1.29 -4.21
N VAL A 138 -38.29 -2.51 -4.65
CA VAL A 138 -38.40 -2.83 -6.06
C VAL A 138 -39.58 -2.04 -6.58
N GLN A 139 -39.32 -0.89 -7.17
CA GLN A 139 -40.33 -0.25 -7.97
C GLN A 139 -40.55 -1.15 -9.19
N SER A 140 -41.53 -2.00 -9.05
CA SER A 140 -42.11 -2.70 -10.14
C SER A 140 -42.57 -1.64 -11.16
N SER A 141 -41.79 -1.49 -12.21
CA SER A 141 -42.26 -0.83 -13.42
C SER A 141 -43.44 -1.62 -13.94
N GLY A 142 -44.60 -1.28 -13.49
CA GLY A 142 -45.82 -1.75 -14.10
C GLY A 142 -45.77 -1.42 -15.58
N SER A 143 -45.59 -2.42 -16.40
CA SER A 143 -45.88 -2.32 -17.81
C SER A 143 -47.36 -1.90 -17.97
N GLN A 144 -47.54 -0.64 -18.20
CA GLN A 144 -48.84 -0.21 -18.73
C GLN A 144 -48.87 -0.67 -20.17
N THR A 145 -49.46 -1.83 -20.36
CA THR A 145 -49.96 -2.20 -21.68
C THR A 145 -51.11 -1.28 -22.00
N MET A 146 -50.84 -0.26 -22.80
CA MET A 146 -51.87 0.46 -23.45
C MET A 146 -52.52 -0.43 -24.50
N GLN A 147 -53.64 -1.01 -24.16
CA GLN A 147 -54.52 -1.56 -25.17
C GLN A 147 -55.22 -0.37 -25.86
N GLN A 148 -54.78 -0.08 -27.05
CA GLN A 148 -55.55 0.71 -27.97
C GLN A 148 -56.57 -0.21 -28.69
N MET A 149 -57.77 0.07 -28.48
CA MET A 149 -58.84 -0.39 -29.35
C MET A 149 -58.83 0.36 -30.68
#